data_5964b70a9e9a5c2a86c07d0ca46b2956
#
_entry.id   5964b70a9e9a5c2a86c07d0ca46b2956
#
_cell.length_a   1.000
_cell.length_b   1.000
_cell.length_c   1.000
_cell.angle_alpha   90.00
_cell.angle_beta   90.00
_cell.angle_gamma   90.00
#
_symmetry.space_group_name_H-M   'P 1'
#
loop_
_entity.id
_entity.type
_entity.pdbx_description
1 polymer ?
#
loop_
_entity_poly.entity_id
_entity_poly.type
_entity_poly.pdbx_seq_one_letter_code
_entity_poly.pdbx_strand_id
1 'polypeptide(L)'
;MSIPPAIRRALHHRDRGCRFPGCGVRFGQGHHIRHWAQGGPTTLSNLAMLCRRHHRAVHEEGYQVARESDGELSFRRPDGRLLPSVPLPDAVPADPVQALRARHEAQGLRLNAHTATPGWLGERLDVGWAIDVLHPLAG
;
A
#
# COMPACT_ATOMS: atom_id res chain seq x y z
N MET A 1 2.43 7.66 25.78
CA MET A 1 2.83 9.08 25.63
C MET A 1 2.08 9.67 24.45
N SER A 2 1.46 10.85 24.60
CA SER A 2 0.61 11.45 23.55
C SER A 2 1.43 12.42 22.69
N ILE A 3 1.27 12.37 21.36
CA ILE A 3 1.89 13.32 20.44
C ILE A 3 1.14 14.65 20.56
N PRO A 4 1.84 15.78 20.85
CA PRO A 4 1.21 17.09 20.96
C PRO A 4 0.41 17.48 19.71
N PRO A 5 -0.72 18.21 19.85
CA PRO A 5 -1.58 18.56 18.72
C PRO A 5 -0.87 19.32 17.60
N ALA A 6 0.08 20.20 17.93
CA ALA A 6 0.84 20.95 16.94
C ALA A 6 1.73 20.02 16.08
N ILE A 7 2.42 19.09 16.73
CA ILE A 7 3.26 18.10 16.02
C ILE A 7 2.39 17.15 15.19
N ARG A 8 1.22 16.76 15.69
CA ARG A 8 0.26 15.93 14.95
C ARG A 8 -0.20 16.62 13.67
N ARG A 9 -0.56 17.91 13.73
CA ARG A 9 -0.95 18.70 12.55
C ARG A 9 0.21 18.79 11.54
N ALA A 10 1.41 19.09 12.00
CA ALA A 10 2.60 19.17 11.16
C ALA A 10 2.91 17.82 10.49
N LEU A 11 2.76 16.71 11.23
CA LEU A 11 2.93 15.36 10.71
C LEU A 11 1.90 15.04 9.62
N HIS A 12 0.63 15.37 9.84
CA HIS A 12 -0.43 15.21 8.82
C HIS A 12 -0.15 16.03 7.57
N HIS A 13 0.31 17.26 7.73
CA HIS A 13 0.64 18.14 6.61
C HIS A 13 1.82 17.60 5.79
N ARG A 14 2.88 17.10 6.47
CA ARG A 14 4.07 16.56 5.81
C ARG A 14 3.78 15.23 5.09
N ASP A 15 3.16 14.28 5.79
CA ASP A 15 3.04 12.89 5.33
C ASP A 15 1.79 12.64 4.48
N ARG A 16 0.73 13.45 4.66
CA ARG A 16 -0.56 13.39 3.94
C ARG A 16 -1.28 12.03 3.99
N GLY A 17 -0.69 11.03 4.63
CA GLY A 17 -1.22 9.67 4.77
C GLY A 17 -0.17 8.70 5.26
N CYS A 18 -0.50 7.42 5.19
CA CYS A 18 0.40 6.35 5.59
C CYS A 18 1.64 6.32 4.70
N ARG A 19 2.83 6.34 5.33
CA ARG A 19 4.12 6.36 4.64
C ARG A 19 4.64 4.96 4.29
N PHE A 20 3.91 3.91 4.65
CA PHE A 20 4.29 2.56 4.26
C PHE A 20 4.22 2.41 2.74
N PRO A 21 5.25 1.82 2.08
CA PRO A 21 5.30 1.69 0.63
C PRO A 21 4.03 1.08 0.02
N GLY A 22 3.47 1.72 -0.99
CA GLY A 22 2.25 1.28 -1.67
C GLY A 22 0.95 1.53 -0.91
N CYS A 23 0.97 2.18 0.26
CA CYS A 23 -0.23 2.47 1.03
C CYS A 23 -0.74 3.90 0.75
N GLY A 24 -1.95 4.01 0.20
CA GLY A 24 -2.60 5.31 -0.07
C GLY A 24 -3.58 5.77 1.01
N VAL A 25 -3.63 5.13 2.18
CA VAL A 25 -4.58 5.47 3.25
C VAL A 25 -4.25 6.81 3.87
N ARG A 26 -5.19 7.76 3.81
CA ARG A 26 -5.02 9.13 4.32
C ARG A 26 -5.09 9.23 5.84
N PHE A 27 -5.73 8.28 6.50
CA PHE A 27 -5.91 8.28 7.95
C PHE A 27 -4.81 7.46 8.61
N GLY A 28 -4.20 8.02 9.63
CA GLY A 28 -3.13 7.34 10.35
C GLY A 28 -2.86 7.98 11.69
N GLN A 29 -1.93 7.38 12.39
CA GLN A 29 -1.40 7.85 13.65
C GLN A 29 0.12 8.00 13.56
N GLY A 30 0.68 8.87 14.37
CA GLY A 30 2.12 9.07 14.42
C GLY A 30 2.81 7.88 15.07
N HIS A 31 3.75 7.31 14.36
CA HIS A 31 4.63 6.25 14.85
C HIS A 31 6.00 6.84 15.16
N HIS A 32 6.57 6.53 16.33
CA HIS A 32 7.94 6.91 16.68
C HIS A 32 8.91 5.95 15.99
N ILE A 33 9.75 6.47 15.09
CA ILE A 33 10.76 5.69 14.36
C ILE A 33 11.73 5.07 15.36
N ARG A 34 12.37 5.90 16.21
CA ARG A 34 13.01 5.43 17.43
C ARG A 34 11.97 5.45 18.55
N HIS A 35 11.69 4.29 19.11
CA HIS A 35 10.63 4.16 20.11
C HIS A 35 10.90 5.04 21.34
N TRP A 36 9.86 5.66 21.89
CA TRP A 36 9.96 6.55 23.03
C TRP A 36 10.55 5.86 24.28
N ALA A 37 10.26 4.58 24.50
CA ALA A 37 10.84 3.79 25.59
C ALA A 37 12.34 3.59 25.46
N GLN A 38 12.89 3.80 24.26
CA GLN A 38 14.33 3.77 23.97
C GLN A 38 14.94 5.18 23.92
N GLY A 39 14.23 6.18 24.48
CA GLY A 39 14.67 7.57 24.48
C GLY A 39 14.44 8.32 23.15
N GLY A 40 13.56 7.80 22.28
CA GLY A 40 13.22 8.49 21.04
C GLY A 40 12.39 9.76 21.32
N PRO A 41 12.81 10.93 20.80
CA PRO A 41 12.10 12.19 21.04
C PRO A 41 10.77 12.24 20.26
N THR A 42 9.79 12.97 20.81
CA THR A 42 8.55 13.28 20.11
C THR A 42 8.75 14.54 19.26
N THR A 43 9.51 14.40 18.19
CA THR A 43 9.79 15.43 17.19
C THR A 43 9.31 14.98 15.81
N LEU A 44 9.06 15.93 14.92
CA LEU A 44 8.60 15.62 13.56
C LEU A 44 9.61 14.74 12.79
N SER A 45 10.90 14.91 13.04
CA SER A 45 11.98 14.10 12.44
C SER A 45 11.96 12.65 12.91
N ASN A 46 11.50 12.37 14.13
CA ASN A 46 11.39 11.02 14.69
C ASN A 46 10.00 10.40 14.53
N LEU A 47 9.13 10.99 13.75
CA LEU A 47 7.77 10.50 13.54
C LEU A 47 7.52 10.18 12.07
N ALA A 48 6.74 9.13 11.83
CA ALA A 48 6.17 8.78 10.54
C ALA A 48 4.67 8.50 10.71
N MET A 49 3.84 8.91 9.74
CA MET A 49 2.43 8.56 9.76
C MET A 49 2.23 7.17 9.22
N LEU A 50 1.58 6.32 10.00
CA LEU A 50 1.18 4.98 9.60
C LEU A 50 -0.32 4.77 9.83
N CYS A 51 -1.00 4.11 8.91
CA CYS A 51 -2.36 3.67 9.12
C CYS A 51 -2.40 2.56 10.18
N ARG A 52 -3.58 2.26 10.71
CA ARG A 52 -3.75 1.26 11.77
C ARG A 52 -3.12 -0.10 11.40
N ARG A 53 -3.27 -0.55 10.15
CA ARG A 53 -2.70 -1.81 9.66
C ARG A 53 -1.17 -1.80 9.71
N HIS A 54 -0.54 -0.76 9.15
CA HIS A 54 0.91 -0.69 9.08
C HIS A 54 1.57 -0.27 10.40
N HIS A 55 0.87 0.48 11.23
CA HIS A 55 1.32 0.73 12.60
C HIS A 55 1.43 -0.59 13.40
N ARG A 56 0.42 -1.46 13.25
CA ARG A 56 0.44 -2.79 13.83
C ARG A 56 1.56 -3.66 13.23
N ALA A 57 1.75 -3.64 11.92
CA ALA A 57 2.81 -4.40 11.26
C ALA A 57 4.21 -4.07 11.82
N VAL A 58 4.49 -2.79 12.09
CA VAL A 58 5.76 -2.38 12.68
C VAL A 58 5.88 -2.80 14.15
N HIS A 59 4.78 -2.75 14.93
CA HIS A 59 4.84 -3.09 16.35
C HIS A 59 4.78 -4.59 16.64
N GLU A 60 4.04 -5.36 15.86
CA GLU A 60 3.68 -6.74 16.18
C GLU A 60 4.21 -7.77 15.17
N GLU A 61 4.45 -7.36 13.92
CA GLU A 61 4.77 -8.28 12.83
C GLU A 61 6.25 -8.20 12.39
N GLY A 62 7.08 -7.43 13.12
CA GLY A 62 8.52 -7.36 12.89
C GLY A 62 8.95 -6.48 11.72
N TYR A 63 8.04 -5.71 11.09
CA TYR A 63 8.45 -4.71 10.13
C TYR A 63 9.21 -3.58 10.82
N GLN A 64 10.20 -3.05 10.13
CA GLN A 64 11.04 -1.96 10.65
C GLN A 64 10.88 -0.72 9.79
N VAL A 65 10.97 0.44 10.42
CA VAL A 65 11.02 1.73 9.75
C VAL A 65 12.25 2.48 10.24
N ALA A 66 12.99 3.06 9.32
CA ALA A 66 14.14 3.92 9.63
C ALA A 66 14.06 5.21 8.82
N ARG A 67 14.73 6.26 9.32
CA ARG A 67 14.95 7.48 8.55
C ARG A 67 16.38 7.47 8.07
N GLU A 68 16.54 7.60 6.77
CA GLU A 68 17.83 7.65 6.12
C GLU A 68 18.46 9.06 6.27
N SER A 69 19.73 9.17 5.92
CA SER A 69 20.51 10.43 6.04
C SER A 69 19.98 11.57 5.16
N ASP A 70 19.32 11.23 4.04
CA ASP A 70 18.66 12.17 3.14
C ASP A 70 17.27 12.60 3.62
N GLY A 71 16.80 12.04 4.76
CA GLY A 71 15.49 12.33 5.35
C GLY A 71 14.35 11.44 4.86
N GLU A 72 14.58 10.57 3.88
CA GLU A 72 13.60 9.62 3.41
C GLU A 72 13.38 8.47 4.41
N LEU A 73 12.24 7.81 4.28
CA LEU A 73 11.89 6.67 5.11
C LEU A 73 12.18 5.36 4.37
N SER A 74 12.93 4.49 4.99
CA SER A 74 13.10 3.11 4.55
C SER A 74 12.28 2.16 5.41
N PHE A 75 11.75 1.13 4.78
CA PHE A 75 10.99 0.08 5.44
C PHE A 75 11.62 -1.27 5.14
N ARG A 76 11.72 -2.12 6.17
CA ARG A 76 12.24 -3.47 6.03
C ARG A 76 11.20 -4.49 6.47
N ARG A 77 11.21 -5.63 5.80
CA ARG A 77 10.44 -6.80 6.19
C ARG A 77 11.04 -7.46 7.43
N PRO A 78 10.30 -8.38 8.09
CA PRO A 78 10.83 -9.16 9.21
C PRO A 78 12.10 -9.95 8.88
N ASP A 79 12.27 -10.34 7.61
CA ASP A 79 13.48 -11.02 7.10
C ASP A 79 14.67 -10.07 6.83
N GLY A 80 14.52 -8.78 7.14
CA GLY A 80 15.54 -7.75 6.94
C GLY A 80 15.60 -7.17 5.53
N ARG A 81 14.87 -7.71 4.55
CA ARG A 81 14.85 -7.19 3.19
C ARG A 81 14.19 -5.83 3.12
N LEU A 82 14.83 -4.92 2.39
CA LEU A 82 14.27 -3.60 2.11
C LEU A 82 12.97 -3.73 1.29
N LEU A 83 11.93 -3.02 1.71
CA LEU A 83 10.76 -2.83 0.88
C LEU A 83 11.12 -1.79 -0.20
N PRO A 84 10.91 -2.10 -1.49
CA PRO A 84 11.15 -1.13 -2.53
C PRO A 84 10.19 0.05 -2.39
N SER A 85 10.66 1.25 -2.73
CA SER A 85 9.77 2.38 -2.96
C SER A 85 8.85 2.04 -4.13
N VAL A 86 7.59 2.50 -4.05
CA VAL A 86 6.67 2.34 -5.18
C VAL A 86 7.23 3.13 -6.36
N PRO A 87 7.42 2.50 -7.52
CA PRO A 87 7.89 3.21 -8.70
C PRO A 87 6.94 4.39 -9.01
N LEU A 88 7.50 5.48 -9.48
CA LEU A 88 6.67 6.54 -10.05
C LEU A 88 5.86 5.93 -11.21
N PRO A 89 4.58 6.31 -11.36
CA PRO A 89 3.81 5.85 -12.51
C PRO A 89 4.52 6.28 -13.80
N ASP A 90 4.52 5.37 -14.77
CA ASP A 90 5.04 5.69 -16.10
C ASP A 90 4.37 6.93 -16.67
N ALA A 91 5.12 7.69 -17.47
CA ALA A 91 4.56 8.84 -18.16
C ALA A 91 3.37 8.39 -19.04
N VAL A 92 2.24 9.07 -18.87
CA VAL A 92 1.07 8.80 -19.70
C VAL A 92 1.35 9.32 -21.10
N PRO A 93 1.24 8.48 -22.16
CA PRO A 93 1.43 8.93 -23.54
C PRO A 93 0.46 10.08 -23.91
N ALA A 94 0.83 10.89 -24.88
CA ALA A 94 -0.03 12.00 -25.37
C ALA A 94 -1.40 11.48 -25.86
N ASP A 95 -1.42 10.30 -26.47
CA ASP A 95 -2.65 9.57 -26.80
C ASP A 95 -2.62 8.18 -26.14
N PRO A 96 -3.13 8.06 -24.90
CA PRO A 96 -3.07 6.81 -24.15
C PRO A 96 -3.97 5.72 -24.74
N VAL A 97 -5.06 6.12 -25.41
CA VAL A 97 -5.99 5.16 -26.02
C VAL A 97 -5.34 4.50 -27.23
N GLN A 98 -4.70 5.28 -28.09
CA GLN A 98 -3.98 4.77 -29.25
C GLN A 98 -2.79 3.90 -28.84
N ALA A 99 -2.03 4.32 -27.83
CA ALA A 99 -0.92 3.55 -27.30
C ALA A 99 -1.37 2.19 -26.74
N LEU A 100 -2.49 2.18 -26.03
CA LEU A 100 -3.07 0.94 -25.47
C LEU A 100 -3.57 0.01 -26.60
N ARG A 101 -4.26 0.55 -27.60
CA ARG A 101 -4.72 -0.21 -28.77
C ARG A 101 -3.57 -0.86 -29.52
N ALA A 102 -2.53 -0.10 -29.82
CA ALA A 102 -1.33 -0.60 -30.49
C ALA A 102 -0.65 -1.73 -29.70
N ARG A 103 -0.60 -1.61 -28.35
CA ARG A 103 -0.07 -2.66 -27.48
C ARG A 103 -0.94 -3.94 -27.53
N HIS A 104 -2.27 -3.80 -27.48
CA HIS A 104 -3.18 -4.94 -27.58
C HIS A 104 -3.06 -5.63 -28.94
N GLU A 105 -2.99 -4.86 -30.02
CA GLU A 105 -2.83 -5.39 -31.37
C GLU A 105 -1.51 -6.15 -31.52
N ALA A 106 -0.40 -5.60 -31.01
CA ALA A 106 0.89 -6.26 -31.01
C ALA A 106 0.90 -7.58 -30.22
N GLN A 107 0.03 -7.70 -29.22
CA GLN A 107 -0.17 -8.91 -28.40
C GLN A 107 -1.26 -9.85 -28.97
N GLY A 108 -1.86 -9.52 -30.11
CA GLY A 108 -2.98 -10.27 -30.69
C GLY A 108 -4.28 -10.19 -29.90
N LEU A 109 -4.41 -9.22 -28.96
CA LEU A 109 -5.59 -9.03 -28.13
C LEU A 109 -6.64 -8.21 -28.88
N ARG A 110 -7.81 -8.78 -29.08
CA ARG A 110 -8.97 -8.10 -29.66
C ARG A 110 -9.97 -7.78 -28.57
N LEU A 111 -9.98 -6.53 -28.12
CA LEU A 111 -10.92 -6.04 -27.12
C LEU A 111 -12.09 -5.33 -27.82
N ASN A 112 -13.31 -5.66 -27.42
CA ASN A 112 -14.54 -5.02 -27.90
C ASN A 112 -15.53 -4.87 -26.74
N ALA A 113 -16.69 -4.28 -27.00
CA ALA A 113 -17.72 -4.03 -25.97
C ALA A 113 -18.19 -5.28 -25.22
N HIS A 114 -17.98 -6.47 -25.79
CA HIS A 114 -18.43 -7.74 -25.21
C HIS A 114 -17.30 -8.57 -24.57
N THR A 115 -16.03 -8.13 -24.72
CA THR A 115 -14.88 -8.90 -24.21
C THR A 115 -14.94 -9.14 -22.70
N ALA A 116 -15.47 -8.19 -21.95
CA ALA A 116 -15.62 -8.27 -20.50
C ALA A 116 -17.06 -8.55 -20.07
N THR A 117 -17.92 -9.00 -20.98
CA THR A 117 -19.29 -9.39 -20.60
C THR A 117 -19.21 -10.66 -19.77
N PRO A 118 -19.57 -10.61 -18.48
CA PRO A 118 -19.55 -11.81 -17.65
C PRO A 118 -20.62 -12.80 -18.17
N GLY A 119 -20.31 -14.09 -18.12
CA GLY A 119 -21.30 -15.13 -18.38
C GLY A 119 -22.38 -15.24 -17.29
N TRP A 120 -22.22 -14.45 -16.24
CA TRP A 120 -23.19 -14.38 -15.13
C TRP A 120 -24.19 -13.25 -15.39
N LEU A 121 -25.48 -13.60 -15.40
CA LEU A 121 -26.58 -12.67 -15.68
C LEU A 121 -27.37 -12.27 -14.41
N GLY A 122 -26.75 -12.43 -13.23
CA GLY A 122 -27.39 -12.13 -11.95
C GLY A 122 -28.08 -13.33 -11.30
N GLU A 123 -27.78 -14.54 -11.77
CA GLU A 123 -28.27 -15.78 -11.14
C GLU A 123 -27.68 -15.87 -9.71
N ARG A 124 -28.41 -16.58 -8.86
CA ARG A 124 -27.94 -16.84 -7.51
C ARG A 124 -26.62 -17.59 -7.56
N LEU A 125 -25.63 -17.09 -6.80
CA LEU A 125 -24.36 -17.79 -6.64
C LEU A 125 -24.62 -19.19 -6.05
N ASP A 126 -24.18 -20.23 -6.76
CA ASP A 126 -24.11 -21.56 -6.19
C ASP A 126 -22.92 -21.61 -5.22
N VAL A 127 -23.26 -21.43 -3.94
CA VAL A 127 -22.26 -21.39 -2.87
C VAL A 127 -21.57 -22.75 -2.69
N GLY A 128 -22.33 -23.85 -2.94
CA GLY A 128 -21.76 -25.20 -2.88
C GLY A 128 -20.67 -25.38 -3.92
N TRP A 129 -20.97 -25.08 -5.18
CA TRP A 129 -20.01 -25.12 -6.27
C TRP A 129 -18.81 -24.20 -6.04
N ALA A 130 -19.04 -22.98 -5.54
CA ALA A 130 -17.97 -22.04 -5.26
C ALA A 130 -17.03 -22.56 -4.16
N ILE A 131 -17.55 -23.19 -3.12
CA ILE A 131 -16.78 -23.82 -2.06
C ILE A 131 -15.98 -25.00 -2.62
N ASP A 132 -16.58 -25.86 -3.41
CA ASP A 132 -15.92 -27.03 -4.01
C ASP A 132 -14.77 -26.64 -4.94
N VAL A 133 -14.91 -25.52 -5.68
CA VAL A 133 -13.85 -24.99 -6.55
C VAL A 133 -12.73 -24.30 -5.76
N LEU A 134 -13.08 -23.57 -4.69
CA LEU A 134 -12.11 -22.82 -3.88
C LEU A 134 -11.43 -23.69 -2.81
N HIS A 135 -12.04 -24.80 -2.43
CA HIS A 135 -11.48 -25.83 -1.58
C HIS A 135 -11.27 -27.14 -2.36
N PRO A 136 -10.39 -27.18 -3.35
CA PRO A 136 -10.00 -28.44 -3.90
C PRO A 136 -9.16 -29.16 -2.84
N LEU A 137 -9.80 -30.16 -2.19
CA LEU A 137 -9.08 -31.25 -1.52
C LEU A 137 -8.53 -30.95 -0.13
N ALA A 138 -9.38 -30.98 0.86
CA ALA A 138 -9.09 -31.74 2.05
C ALA A 138 -9.36 -33.21 1.70
N GLY A 139 -8.39 -33.86 1.11
CA GLY A 139 -8.34 -35.30 0.86
C GLY A 139 -6.96 -35.78 1.24
#